data_ac9ad9bfe3e00459fffa0ac3e6b7bb10
#
_entry.id   ac9ad9bfe3e00459fffa0ac3e6b7bb10
#
_cell.length_a   1.000
_cell.length_b   1.000
_cell.length_c   1.000
_cell.angle_alpha   90.00
_cell.angle_beta   90.00
_cell.angle_gamma   90.00
#
_symmetry.space_group_name_H-M   'P 1'
#
loop_
_entity.id
_entity.type
_entity.pdbx_description
1 polymer ?
#
loop_
_entity_poly.entity_id
_entity_poly.type
_entity_poly.pdbx_seq_one_letter_code
_entity_poly.pdbx_strand_id
1 'polypeptide(L)'
;MKNYIRKFLRFLVTYKYLIPPDTFERHKLIGQLITPNKNILDVGGSMSKLPQFVKNCKVTTVDVVKPADIIYDGKKIPVGDKSYDIVTSIDVLEHIKSQDREDFVDELNRVAREKTIISAPLGTSFHLKYEKKTLEQYQKKDIKLPFLEEHVAIGLPTPEQVEEIRNKYNGKVYYSGDVRITERLFRIHNFEAKNKYVNLLVFFLKLKFNLFMNIVGYYFFVNRKKSEYTNRFYLVIGKGD
;
A
#
# COMPACT_ATOMS: atom_id res chain seq x y z
N MET A 1 14.47 -22.19 23.00
CA MET A 1 13.06 -21.79 23.24
C MET A 1 12.78 -20.34 22.81
N LYS A 2 13.49 -19.32 23.31
CA LYS A 2 13.25 -17.89 22.93
C LYS A 2 13.31 -17.61 21.41
N ASN A 3 14.22 -18.24 20.66
CA ASN A 3 14.34 -18.06 19.21
C ASN A 3 13.16 -18.66 18.41
N TYR A 4 12.61 -19.79 18.85
CA TYR A 4 11.44 -20.39 18.21
C TYR A 4 10.19 -19.55 18.41
N ILE A 5 9.99 -19.02 19.64
CA ILE A 5 8.87 -18.11 19.93
C ILE A 5 8.96 -16.83 19.09
N ARG A 6 10.15 -16.23 18.97
CA ARG A 6 10.36 -15.05 18.12
C ARG A 6 10.08 -15.35 16.65
N LYS A 7 10.55 -16.49 16.14
CA LYS A 7 10.31 -16.92 14.75
C LYS A 7 8.82 -17.16 14.49
N PHE A 8 8.15 -17.81 15.44
CA PHE A 8 6.71 -18.06 15.38
C PHE A 8 5.89 -16.75 15.42
N LEU A 9 6.18 -15.85 16.34
CA LEU A 9 5.51 -14.54 16.40
C LEU A 9 5.75 -13.72 15.12
N ARG A 10 6.99 -13.73 14.60
CA ARG A 10 7.30 -13.08 13.33
C ARG A 10 6.48 -13.67 12.17
N PHE A 11 6.36 -14.99 12.10
CA PHE A 11 5.51 -15.66 11.12
C PHE A 11 4.06 -15.20 11.24
N LEU A 12 3.48 -15.17 12.45
CA LEU A 12 2.10 -14.75 12.66
C LEU A 12 1.81 -13.34 12.12
N VAL A 13 2.73 -12.38 12.32
CA VAL A 13 2.54 -10.99 11.87
C VAL A 13 2.93 -10.75 10.41
N THR A 14 3.58 -11.71 9.76
CA THR A 14 4.00 -11.57 8.36
C THR A 14 3.19 -12.43 7.39
N TYR A 15 2.50 -13.48 7.88
CA TYR A 15 1.73 -14.39 7.03
C TYR A 15 0.53 -13.68 6.40
N LYS A 16 0.38 -13.79 5.09
CA LYS A 16 -0.56 -12.98 4.30
C LYS A 16 -2.01 -12.95 4.79
N TYR A 17 -2.51 -14.03 5.38
CA TYR A 17 -3.88 -14.05 5.88
C TYR A 17 -4.03 -13.47 7.30
N LEU A 18 -2.94 -13.18 8.00
CA LEU A 18 -2.92 -12.64 9.36
C LEU A 18 -2.53 -11.15 9.42
N ILE A 19 -2.08 -10.57 8.29
CA ILE A 19 -1.80 -9.14 8.18
C ILE A 19 -3.10 -8.31 8.21
N PRO A 20 -3.04 -6.99 8.48
CA PRO A 20 -4.21 -6.12 8.45
C PRO A 20 -5.00 -6.23 7.14
N PRO A 21 -6.35 -6.18 7.19
CA PRO A 21 -7.20 -6.40 6.01
C PRO A 21 -6.97 -5.41 4.86
N ASP A 22 -6.66 -4.14 5.16
CA ASP A 22 -6.31 -3.13 4.17
C ASP A 22 -4.99 -3.46 3.45
N THR A 23 -3.99 -3.92 4.20
CA THR A 23 -2.72 -4.40 3.64
C THR A 23 -2.92 -5.64 2.78
N PHE A 24 -3.75 -6.57 3.22
CA PHE A 24 -4.10 -7.75 2.44
C PHE A 24 -4.81 -7.38 1.13
N GLU A 25 -5.81 -6.52 1.21
CA GLU A 25 -6.61 -6.08 0.06
C GLU A 25 -5.73 -5.50 -1.05
N ARG A 26 -4.88 -4.50 -0.71
CA ARG A 26 -4.05 -3.82 -1.72
C ARG A 26 -3.05 -4.77 -2.39
N HIS A 27 -2.38 -5.62 -1.63
CA HIS A 27 -1.43 -6.58 -2.21
C HIS A 27 -2.12 -7.68 -3.02
N LYS A 28 -3.30 -8.14 -2.59
CA LYS A 28 -4.10 -9.12 -3.33
C LYS A 28 -4.59 -8.56 -4.65
N LEU A 29 -5.09 -7.32 -4.68
CA LEU A 29 -5.52 -6.68 -5.93
C LEU A 29 -4.35 -6.49 -6.90
N ILE A 30 -3.21 -6.01 -6.42
CA ILE A 30 -2.01 -5.88 -7.26
C ILE A 30 -1.57 -7.23 -7.77
N GLY A 31 -1.52 -8.26 -6.92
CA GLY A 31 -1.18 -9.62 -7.33
C GLY A 31 -2.11 -10.19 -8.41
N GLN A 32 -3.39 -9.79 -8.44
CA GLN A 32 -4.34 -10.18 -9.49
C GLN A 32 -4.08 -9.45 -10.84
N LEU A 33 -3.40 -8.30 -10.82
CA LEU A 33 -3.03 -7.54 -12.02
C LEU A 33 -1.70 -8.01 -12.63
N ILE A 34 -0.98 -8.89 -11.91
CA ILE A 34 0.34 -9.40 -12.30
C ILE A 34 0.21 -10.81 -12.86
N THR A 35 0.73 -11.01 -14.06
CA THR A 35 0.86 -12.34 -14.67
C THR A 35 1.99 -13.14 -14.01
N PRO A 36 1.87 -14.48 -13.90
CA PRO A 36 2.94 -15.31 -13.35
C PRO A 36 4.26 -15.24 -14.12
N ASN A 37 5.34 -15.70 -13.48
CA ASN A 37 6.68 -15.88 -14.08
C ASN A 37 7.32 -14.57 -14.55
N LYS A 38 7.17 -13.48 -13.78
CA LYS A 38 7.72 -12.15 -14.09
C LYS A 38 8.83 -11.75 -13.12
N ASN A 39 9.77 -10.93 -13.63
CA ASN A 39 10.70 -10.16 -12.80
C ASN A 39 10.05 -8.83 -12.45
N ILE A 40 9.88 -8.58 -11.16
CA ILE A 40 9.17 -7.41 -10.62
C ILE A 40 10.16 -6.55 -9.85
N LEU A 41 10.14 -5.24 -10.08
CA LEU A 41 10.75 -4.25 -9.19
C LEU A 41 9.64 -3.61 -8.36
N ASP A 42 9.77 -3.68 -7.03
CA ASP A 42 8.82 -3.08 -6.09
C ASP A 42 9.45 -1.84 -5.46
N VAL A 43 9.01 -0.67 -5.92
CA VAL A 43 9.56 0.65 -5.54
C VAL A 43 8.83 1.17 -4.30
N GLY A 44 9.60 1.51 -3.25
CA GLY A 44 9.09 1.75 -1.90
C GLY A 44 8.83 0.42 -1.15
N GLY A 45 9.44 -0.68 -1.61
CA GLY A 45 9.14 -2.03 -1.19
C GLY A 45 9.88 -2.54 0.04
N SER A 46 10.51 -1.69 0.87
CA SER A 46 11.30 -2.12 2.04
C SER A 46 10.54 -3.05 3.00
N MET A 47 9.23 -2.90 3.11
CA MET A 47 8.33 -3.69 3.96
C MET A 47 7.29 -4.47 3.16
N SER A 48 7.50 -4.64 1.85
CA SER A 48 6.54 -5.23 0.93
C SER A 48 6.10 -6.64 1.32
N LYS A 49 4.82 -6.90 1.11
CA LYS A 49 4.22 -8.23 1.21
C LYS A 49 3.94 -8.85 -0.15
N LEU A 50 4.25 -8.12 -1.24
CA LEU A 50 3.97 -8.53 -2.63
C LEU A 50 4.45 -9.95 -2.98
N PRO A 51 5.64 -10.42 -2.53
CA PRO A 51 6.08 -11.79 -2.82
C PRO A 51 5.09 -12.89 -2.40
N GLN A 52 4.23 -12.64 -1.40
CA GLN A 52 3.22 -13.61 -0.95
C GLN A 52 1.95 -13.64 -1.81
N PHE A 53 1.80 -12.69 -2.74
CA PHE A 53 0.59 -12.49 -3.54
C PHE A 53 0.80 -12.71 -5.03
N VAL A 54 2.03 -12.88 -5.48
CA VAL A 54 2.39 -13.15 -6.87
C VAL A 54 2.83 -14.61 -7.05
N LYS A 55 2.58 -15.17 -8.23
CA LYS A 55 2.87 -16.59 -8.51
C LYS A 55 4.13 -16.72 -9.36
N ASN A 56 5.12 -17.45 -8.84
CA ASN A 56 6.37 -17.74 -9.55
C ASN A 56 7.10 -16.49 -10.09
N CYS A 57 6.98 -15.36 -9.39
CA CYS A 57 7.65 -14.13 -9.74
C CYS A 57 8.89 -13.91 -8.87
N LYS A 58 9.91 -13.31 -9.45
CA LYS A 58 11.05 -12.79 -8.69
C LYS A 58 10.76 -11.32 -8.37
N VAL A 59 10.69 -10.97 -7.10
CA VAL A 59 10.49 -9.60 -6.63
C VAL A 59 11.80 -9.07 -6.08
N THR A 60 12.27 -7.97 -6.64
CA THR A 60 13.39 -7.17 -6.12
C THR A 60 12.81 -5.88 -5.55
N THR A 61 13.24 -5.50 -4.36
CA THR A 61 12.78 -4.29 -3.69
C THR A 61 13.78 -3.16 -3.85
N VAL A 62 13.28 -1.95 -4.10
CA VAL A 62 14.10 -0.72 -4.08
C VAL A 62 13.41 0.32 -3.21
N ASP A 63 14.18 0.97 -2.35
CA ASP A 63 13.66 1.95 -1.40
C ASP A 63 14.73 2.98 -1.03
N VAL A 64 14.32 4.09 -0.44
CA VAL A 64 15.23 5.09 0.15
C VAL A 64 15.74 4.65 1.53
N VAL A 65 15.10 3.65 2.15
CA VAL A 65 15.41 3.12 3.47
C VAL A 65 15.61 1.62 3.48
N LYS A 66 16.37 1.12 4.46
CA LYS A 66 16.51 -0.33 4.73
C LYS A 66 15.31 -0.87 5.52
N PRO A 67 14.99 -2.19 5.34
CA PRO A 67 15.63 -3.16 4.46
C PRO A 67 15.05 -3.13 3.05
N ALA A 68 15.90 -3.00 2.04
CA ALA A 68 15.55 -3.20 0.63
C ALA A 68 16.76 -3.82 -0.09
N ASP A 69 16.53 -4.49 -1.22
CA ASP A 69 17.60 -5.12 -2.02
C ASP A 69 18.49 -4.03 -2.66
N ILE A 70 17.87 -2.92 -3.07
CA ILE A 70 18.52 -1.76 -3.66
C ILE A 70 18.13 -0.52 -2.85
N ILE A 71 19.14 0.27 -2.45
CA ILE A 71 18.92 1.58 -1.82
C ILE A 71 19.21 2.66 -2.85
N TYR A 72 18.33 3.69 -2.94
CA TYR A 72 18.51 4.80 -3.87
C TYR A 72 18.15 6.14 -3.22
N ASP A 73 18.38 7.24 -3.94
CA ASP A 73 18.23 8.60 -3.42
C ASP A 73 16.81 9.19 -3.56
N GLY A 74 15.86 8.41 -4.04
CA GLY A 74 14.48 8.85 -4.28
C GLY A 74 14.26 9.55 -5.62
N LYS A 75 15.31 9.71 -6.45
CA LYS A 75 15.24 10.40 -7.76
C LYS A 75 15.33 9.40 -8.91
N LYS A 76 16.53 8.85 -9.15
CA LYS A 76 16.76 7.92 -10.25
C LYS A 76 17.04 6.53 -9.72
N ILE A 77 16.22 5.57 -10.13
CA ILE A 77 16.40 4.16 -9.76
C ILE A 77 17.67 3.64 -10.44
N PRO A 78 18.66 3.08 -9.69
CA PRO A 78 19.98 2.72 -10.25
C PRO A 78 19.93 1.41 -11.03
N VAL A 79 19.00 1.30 -11.98
CA VAL A 79 18.86 0.18 -12.91
C VAL A 79 18.61 0.69 -14.33
N GLY A 80 18.92 -0.15 -15.33
CA GLY A 80 18.74 0.18 -16.73
C GLY A 80 17.28 0.31 -17.16
N ASP A 81 17.06 0.93 -18.31
CA ASP A 81 15.74 1.04 -18.93
C ASP A 81 15.19 -0.35 -19.24
N LYS A 82 13.87 -0.53 -19.08
CA LYS A 82 13.18 -1.79 -19.40
C LYS A 82 13.81 -3.04 -18.79
N SER A 83 14.48 -2.90 -17.63
CA SER A 83 15.22 -3.98 -16.98
C SER A 83 14.33 -4.95 -16.18
N TYR A 84 13.11 -4.56 -15.85
CA TYR A 84 12.11 -5.40 -15.18
C TYR A 84 10.84 -5.52 -16.02
N ASP A 85 10.21 -6.70 -15.98
CA ASP A 85 8.97 -6.93 -16.73
C ASP A 85 7.85 -6.03 -16.17
N ILE A 86 7.73 -5.99 -14.85
CA ILE A 86 6.72 -5.21 -14.15
C ILE A 86 7.40 -4.35 -13.07
N VAL A 87 6.98 -3.10 -12.97
CA VAL A 87 7.34 -2.20 -11.86
C VAL A 87 6.09 -1.93 -11.04
N THR A 88 6.19 -2.13 -9.72
CA THR A 88 5.12 -1.81 -8.77
C THR A 88 5.56 -0.69 -7.85
N SER A 89 4.61 0.15 -7.43
CA SER A 89 4.80 1.15 -6.38
C SER A 89 3.55 1.21 -5.52
N ILE A 90 3.68 0.87 -4.24
CA ILE A 90 2.57 0.68 -3.31
C ILE A 90 2.78 1.60 -2.12
N ASP A 91 1.86 2.54 -1.92
CA ASP A 91 1.92 3.52 -0.82
C ASP A 91 3.22 4.36 -0.84
N VAL A 92 3.53 4.94 -2.00
CA VAL A 92 4.69 5.84 -2.20
C VAL A 92 4.25 7.18 -2.77
N LEU A 93 3.30 7.18 -3.71
CA LEU A 93 2.93 8.40 -4.45
C LEU A 93 2.36 9.50 -3.55
N GLU A 94 1.75 9.15 -2.43
CA GLU A 94 1.26 10.08 -1.40
C GLU A 94 2.37 10.78 -0.62
N HIS A 95 3.58 10.23 -0.60
CA HIS A 95 4.77 10.81 0.02
C HIS A 95 5.57 11.69 -0.94
N ILE A 96 5.16 11.76 -2.20
CA ILE A 96 5.80 12.59 -3.23
C ILE A 96 5.00 13.87 -3.41
N LYS A 97 5.70 15.01 -3.43
CA LYS A 97 5.07 16.32 -3.68
C LYS A 97 4.33 16.30 -5.02
N SER A 98 3.19 16.98 -5.07
CA SER A 98 2.30 16.96 -6.23
C SER A 98 3.01 17.25 -7.56
N GLN A 99 3.94 18.22 -7.57
CA GLN A 99 4.71 18.62 -8.74
C GLN A 99 5.71 17.57 -9.24
N ASP A 100 6.16 16.67 -8.35
CA ASP A 100 7.21 15.68 -8.64
C ASP A 100 6.61 14.29 -8.97
N ARG A 101 5.29 14.14 -8.85
CA ARG A 101 4.59 12.84 -9.06
C ARG A 101 4.70 12.34 -10.48
N GLU A 102 4.65 13.24 -11.45
CA GLU A 102 4.75 12.89 -12.86
C GLU A 102 6.14 12.35 -13.20
N ASP A 103 7.20 13.04 -12.75
CA ASP A 103 8.60 12.60 -12.92
C ASP A 103 8.83 11.23 -12.28
N PHE A 104 8.22 10.98 -11.11
CA PHE A 104 8.28 9.67 -10.47
C PHE A 104 7.62 8.58 -11.33
N VAL A 105 6.44 8.86 -11.90
CA VAL A 105 5.76 7.90 -12.79
C VAL A 105 6.56 7.67 -14.07
N ASP A 106 7.19 8.71 -14.64
CA ASP A 106 8.10 8.59 -15.77
C ASP A 106 9.27 7.64 -15.45
N GLU A 107 9.85 7.78 -14.27
CA GLU A 107 10.96 6.92 -13.84
C GLU A 107 10.53 5.46 -13.65
N LEU A 108 9.35 5.20 -13.06
CA LEU A 108 8.80 3.85 -12.98
C LEU A 108 8.59 3.25 -14.38
N ASN A 109 8.04 4.05 -15.29
CA ASN A 109 7.82 3.62 -16.67
C ASN A 109 9.13 3.40 -17.44
N ARG A 110 10.18 4.18 -17.17
CA ARG A 110 11.49 3.96 -17.77
C ARG A 110 12.01 2.55 -17.49
N VAL A 111 11.87 2.11 -16.24
CA VAL A 111 12.38 0.82 -15.77
C VAL A 111 11.52 -0.36 -16.19
N ALA A 112 10.20 -0.16 -16.33
CA ALA A 112 9.26 -1.20 -16.73
C ALA A 112 9.39 -1.57 -18.21
N ARG A 113 9.38 -2.86 -18.52
CA ARG A 113 9.33 -3.38 -19.88
C ARG A 113 7.89 -3.51 -20.39
N GLU A 114 7.00 -4.08 -19.57
CA GLU A 114 5.64 -4.44 -19.97
C GLU A 114 4.59 -3.60 -19.24
N LYS A 115 4.76 -3.40 -17.94
CA LYS A 115 3.69 -2.82 -17.12
C LYS A 115 4.23 -2.08 -15.90
N THR A 116 3.61 -0.94 -15.62
CA THR A 116 3.75 -0.23 -14.34
C THR A 116 2.42 -0.30 -13.57
N ILE A 117 2.46 -0.61 -12.28
CA ILE A 117 1.29 -0.65 -11.41
C ILE A 117 1.55 0.22 -10.20
N ILE A 118 0.74 1.25 -10.01
CA ILE A 118 0.84 2.22 -8.92
C ILE A 118 -0.42 2.12 -8.08
N SER A 119 -0.27 2.05 -6.76
CA SER A 119 -1.38 2.10 -5.83
C SER A 119 -1.08 3.07 -4.71
N ALA A 120 -2.03 3.97 -4.43
CA ALA A 120 -1.95 4.94 -3.35
C ALA A 120 -3.35 5.28 -2.82
N PRO A 121 -3.48 5.87 -1.61
CA PRO A 121 -4.72 6.46 -1.16
C PRO A 121 -5.22 7.52 -2.14
N LEU A 122 -6.54 7.59 -2.33
CA LEU A 122 -7.16 8.57 -3.22
C LEU A 122 -7.62 9.80 -2.44
N GLY A 123 -7.11 10.97 -2.79
CA GLY A 123 -7.40 12.25 -2.16
C GLY A 123 -8.76 12.82 -2.54
N THR A 124 -9.86 12.07 -2.27
CA THR A 124 -11.21 12.64 -2.38
C THR A 124 -11.42 13.71 -1.31
N SER A 125 -12.34 14.63 -1.52
CA SER A 125 -12.67 15.67 -0.54
C SER A 125 -13.07 15.09 0.82
N PHE A 126 -13.74 13.93 0.83
CA PHE A 126 -14.09 13.22 2.05
C PHE A 126 -12.84 12.66 2.75
N HIS A 127 -11.94 12.00 1.99
CA HIS A 127 -10.74 11.37 2.53
C HIS A 127 -9.80 12.41 3.15
N LEU A 128 -9.55 13.52 2.45
CA LEU A 128 -8.70 14.61 2.95
C LEU A 128 -9.23 15.21 4.27
N LYS A 129 -10.55 15.50 4.32
CA LYS A 129 -11.20 16.00 5.56
C LYS A 129 -11.09 14.97 6.70
N TYR A 130 -11.21 13.70 6.34
CA TYR A 130 -11.15 12.60 7.27
C TYR A 130 -9.76 12.45 7.90
N GLU A 131 -8.68 12.42 7.08
CA GLU A 131 -7.30 12.34 7.57
C GLU A 131 -6.96 13.52 8.49
N LYS A 132 -7.31 14.75 8.07
CA LYS A 132 -7.11 15.94 8.90
C LYS A 132 -7.82 15.82 10.27
N LYS A 133 -9.07 15.40 10.28
CA LYS A 133 -9.82 15.19 11.52
C LYS A 133 -9.20 14.10 12.40
N THR A 134 -8.73 13.02 11.79
CA THR A 134 -8.07 11.93 12.51
C THR A 134 -6.77 12.41 13.12
N LEU A 135 -5.93 13.12 12.36
CA LEU A 135 -4.70 13.71 12.87
C LEU A 135 -4.97 14.61 14.10
N GLU A 136 -5.91 15.53 14.01
CA GLU A 136 -6.30 16.40 15.12
C GLU A 136 -6.73 15.63 16.38
N GLN A 137 -7.47 14.52 16.20
CA GLN A 137 -7.91 13.67 17.32
C GLN A 137 -6.77 12.95 18.02
N TYR A 138 -5.76 12.50 17.26
CA TYR A 138 -4.59 11.82 17.82
C TYR A 138 -3.62 12.81 18.46
N GLN A 139 -3.43 13.99 17.86
CA GLN A 139 -2.63 15.09 18.45
C GLN A 139 -3.19 15.55 19.80
N LYS A 140 -4.53 15.65 19.95
CA LYS A 140 -5.18 15.95 21.25
C LYS A 140 -4.90 14.91 22.34
N LYS A 141 -4.48 13.70 21.96
CA LYS A 141 -4.10 12.61 22.86
C LYS A 141 -2.58 12.47 23.02
N ASP A 142 -1.81 13.41 22.48
CA ASP A 142 -0.34 13.38 22.43
C ASP A 142 0.22 12.12 21.72
N ILE A 143 -0.52 11.62 20.72
CA ILE A 143 -0.11 10.48 19.89
C ILE A 143 0.36 11.00 18.55
N LYS A 144 1.62 10.77 18.22
CA LYS A 144 2.21 11.13 16.93
C LYS A 144 1.91 10.06 15.89
N LEU A 145 1.49 10.49 14.70
CA LEU A 145 1.26 9.66 13.52
C LEU A 145 2.04 10.25 12.33
N PRO A 146 3.37 10.03 12.24
CA PRO A 146 4.21 10.69 11.25
C PRO A 146 3.73 10.55 9.81
N PHE A 147 3.25 9.35 9.42
CA PHE A 147 2.71 9.12 8.08
C PHE A 147 1.48 9.99 7.78
N LEU A 148 0.58 10.18 8.77
CA LEU A 148 -0.62 10.98 8.60
C LEU A 148 -0.30 12.48 8.61
N GLU A 149 0.69 12.91 9.39
CA GLU A 149 1.22 14.27 9.37
C GLU A 149 1.78 14.60 7.98
N GLU A 150 2.51 13.67 7.38
CA GLU A 150 3.07 13.80 6.04
C GLU A 150 1.96 13.83 4.96
N HIS A 151 0.97 12.93 5.01
CA HIS A 151 -0.18 12.95 4.10
C HIS A 151 -0.94 14.27 4.12
N VAL A 152 -1.18 14.83 5.33
CA VAL A 152 -1.88 16.11 5.48
C VAL A 152 -1.03 17.28 4.98
N ALA A 153 0.30 17.22 5.13
CA ALA A 153 1.22 18.25 4.70
C ALA A 153 1.47 18.25 3.18
N ILE A 154 1.64 17.06 2.57
CA ILE A 154 1.93 16.91 1.13
C ILE A 154 0.64 16.88 0.31
N GLY A 155 -0.42 16.31 0.86
CA GLY A 155 -1.69 16.03 0.18
C GLY A 155 -1.68 14.73 -0.62
N LEU A 156 -2.76 13.97 -0.52
CA LEU A 156 -2.95 12.73 -1.29
C LEU A 156 -3.12 13.04 -2.79
N PRO A 157 -2.79 12.09 -3.70
CA PRO A 157 -3.11 12.19 -5.12
C PRO A 157 -4.62 12.39 -5.33
N THR A 158 -5.03 13.51 -5.94
CA THR A 158 -6.43 13.81 -6.18
C THR A 158 -7.00 12.99 -7.33
N PRO A 159 -8.33 12.82 -7.42
CA PRO A 159 -8.96 12.16 -8.55
C PRO A 159 -8.57 12.79 -9.91
N GLU A 160 -8.41 14.11 -9.96
CA GLU A 160 -8.02 14.85 -11.17
C GLU A 160 -6.58 14.50 -11.57
N GLN A 161 -5.64 14.54 -10.64
CA GLN A 161 -4.24 14.16 -10.88
C GLN A 161 -4.11 12.71 -11.36
N VAL A 162 -4.87 11.79 -10.75
CA VAL A 162 -4.89 10.39 -11.18
C VAL A 162 -5.40 10.25 -12.62
N GLU A 163 -6.43 11.01 -13.00
CA GLU A 163 -6.96 11.01 -14.37
C GLU A 163 -6.00 11.67 -15.36
N GLU A 164 -5.28 12.74 -14.99
CA GLU A 164 -4.24 13.36 -15.81
C GLU A 164 -3.12 12.36 -16.13
N ILE A 165 -2.59 11.70 -15.09
CA ILE A 165 -1.56 10.66 -15.26
C ILE A 165 -2.11 9.50 -16.11
N ARG A 166 -3.35 9.03 -15.83
CA ARG A 166 -4.00 7.98 -16.62
C ARG A 166 -4.07 8.34 -18.11
N ASN A 167 -4.47 9.57 -18.41
CA ASN A 167 -4.61 10.04 -19.79
C ASN A 167 -3.25 10.14 -20.49
N LYS A 168 -2.23 10.71 -19.81
CA LYS A 168 -0.87 10.84 -20.35
C LYS A 168 -0.30 9.50 -20.81
N TYR A 169 -0.53 8.43 -20.04
CA TYR A 169 0.05 7.11 -20.33
C TYR A 169 -0.94 6.10 -20.92
N ASN A 170 -2.15 6.54 -21.30
CA ASN A 170 -3.24 5.66 -21.74
C ASN A 170 -3.48 4.47 -20.79
N GLY A 171 -3.42 4.75 -19.50
CA GLY A 171 -3.54 3.74 -18.44
C GLY A 171 -4.98 3.36 -18.12
N LYS A 172 -5.13 2.36 -17.24
CA LYS A 172 -6.42 1.94 -16.67
C LYS A 172 -6.40 2.18 -15.17
N VAL A 173 -7.48 2.72 -14.62
CA VAL A 173 -7.62 2.95 -13.18
C VAL A 173 -8.69 2.03 -12.61
N TYR A 174 -8.34 1.37 -11.50
CA TYR A 174 -9.26 0.60 -10.66
C TYR A 174 -9.35 1.25 -9.28
N TYR A 175 -10.47 1.08 -8.62
CA TYR A 175 -10.72 1.68 -7.30
C TYR A 175 -11.08 0.61 -6.28
N SER A 176 -10.72 0.81 -5.02
CA SER A 176 -11.14 -0.07 -3.94
C SER A 176 -11.24 0.62 -2.59
N GLY A 177 -11.85 -0.10 -1.66
CA GLY A 177 -11.99 0.30 -0.29
C GLY A 177 -12.98 1.44 -0.06
N ASP A 178 -13.31 1.62 1.20
CA ASP A 178 -14.16 2.71 1.70
C ASP A 178 -13.46 3.31 2.92
N VAL A 179 -13.16 4.60 2.86
CA VAL A 179 -12.46 5.35 3.93
C VAL A 179 -13.14 5.14 5.29
N ARG A 180 -14.48 5.06 5.34
CA ARG A 180 -15.25 4.89 6.57
C ARG A 180 -15.00 3.51 7.22
N ILE A 181 -14.75 2.49 6.39
CA ILE A 181 -14.42 1.13 6.85
C ILE A 181 -12.96 1.08 7.26
N THR A 182 -12.07 1.59 6.43
CA THR A 182 -10.62 1.64 6.69
C THR A 182 -10.32 2.34 8.02
N GLU A 183 -11.05 3.42 8.33
CA GLU A 183 -10.96 4.10 9.61
C GLU A 183 -11.25 3.18 10.81
N ARG A 184 -12.38 2.46 10.74
CA ARG A 184 -12.74 1.55 11.82
C ARG A 184 -11.69 0.47 12.01
N LEU A 185 -11.17 -0.07 10.90
CA LEU A 185 -10.09 -1.03 10.91
C LEU A 185 -8.82 -0.44 11.54
N PHE A 186 -8.46 0.79 11.16
CA PHE A 186 -7.31 1.50 11.73
C PHE A 186 -7.43 1.66 13.24
N ARG A 187 -8.60 2.06 13.76
CA ARG A 187 -8.85 2.17 15.21
C ARG A 187 -8.74 0.81 15.93
N ILE A 188 -9.27 -0.26 15.32
CA ILE A 188 -9.16 -1.63 15.86
C ILE A 188 -7.68 -2.05 15.94
N HIS A 189 -6.91 -1.80 14.87
CA HIS A 189 -5.52 -2.22 14.82
C HIS A 189 -4.59 -1.41 15.72
N ASN A 190 -4.90 -0.12 15.95
CA ASN A 190 -4.13 0.73 16.85
C ASN A 190 -4.63 0.70 18.31
N PHE A 191 -5.66 -0.08 18.60
CA PHE A 191 -6.10 -0.25 19.98
C PHE A 191 -5.07 -1.11 20.76
N GLU A 192 -4.59 -0.60 21.89
CA GLU A 192 -3.72 -1.30 22.83
C GLU A 192 -4.31 -1.21 24.24
N ALA A 193 -4.36 -2.35 24.92
CA ALA A 193 -4.79 -2.39 26.29
C ALA A 193 -3.61 -2.06 27.24
N LYS A 194 -3.87 -1.30 28.32
CA LYS A 194 -2.85 -0.96 29.32
C LYS A 194 -2.28 -2.20 30.03
N ASN A 195 -3.10 -3.22 30.27
CA ASN A 195 -2.68 -4.46 30.90
C ASN A 195 -2.05 -5.39 29.86
N LYS A 196 -0.82 -5.88 30.13
CA LYS A 196 -0.05 -6.73 29.20
C LYS A 196 -0.74 -8.05 28.84
N TYR A 197 -1.49 -8.64 29.76
CA TYR A 197 -2.20 -9.91 29.51
C TYR A 197 -3.44 -9.67 28.65
N VAL A 198 -4.16 -8.58 28.91
CA VAL A 198 -5.28 -8.15 28.07
C VAL A 198 -4.76 -7.79 26.69
N ASN A 199 -3.62 -7.11 26.57
CA ASN A 199 -3.03 -6.76 25.28
C ASN A 199 -2.62 -8.00 24.46
N LEU A 200 -2.12 -9.04 25.12
CA LEU A 200 -1.86 -10.33 24.48
C LEU A 200 -3.13 -10.99 23.95
N LEU A 201 -4.21 -10.95 24.73
CA LEU A 201 -5.53 -11.42 24.25
C LEU A 201 -6.01 -10.62 23.05
N VAL A 202 -5.93 -9.29 23.12
CA VAL A 202 -6.27 -8.36 22.02
C VAL A 202 -5.47 -8.69 20.77
N PHE A 203 -4.17 -8.96 20.90
CA PHE A 203 -3.33 -9.37 19.77
C PHE A 203 -3.87 -10.65 19.08
N PHE A 204 -4.20 -11.69 19.81
CA PHE A 204 -4.75 -12.91 19.23
C PHE A 204 -6.16 -12.70 18.64
N LEU A 205 -6.97 -11.85 19.25
CA LEU A 205 -8.28 -11.48 18.67
C LEU A 205 -8.12 -10.72 17.35
N LYS A 206 -7.14 -9.81 17.25
CA LYS A 206 -6.79 -9.13 15.99
C LYS A 206 -6.36 -10.13 14.92
N LEU A 207 -5.53 -11.12 15.24
CA LEU A 207 -5.14 -12.17 14.28
C LEU A 207 -6.33 -12.98 13.77
N LYS A 208 -7.25 -13.39 14.66
CA LYS A 208 -8.48 -14.10 14.26
C LYS A 208 -9.38 -13.22 13.39
N PHE A 209 -9.52 -11.95 13.75
CA PHE A 209 -10.27 -10.98 12.96
C PHE A 209 -9.66 -10.78 11.58
N ASN A 210 -8.34 -10.61 11.48
CA ASN A 210 -7.64 -10.49 10.20
C ASN A 210 -7.84 -11.75 9.34
N LEU A 211 -7.69 -12.94 9.92
CA LEU A 211 -7.92 -14.20 9.20
C LEU A 211 -9.32 -14.26 8.60
N PHE A 212 -10.35 -13.94 9.39
CA PHE A 212 -11.73 -13.91 8.94
C PHE A 212 -11.94 -12.88 7.81
N MET A 213 -11.47 -11.65 8.02
CA MET A 213 -11.61 -10.56 7.05
C MET A 213 -10.85 -10.84 5.74
N ASN A 214 -9.68 -11.47 5.81
CA ASN A 214 -8.86 -11.75 4.64
C ASN A 214 -9.35 -12.96 3.82
N ILE A 215 -10.05 -13.90 4.44
CA ILE A 215 -10.60 -15.07 3.74
C ILE A 215 -12.04 -14.81 3.28
N VAL A 216 -12.89 -14.32 4.17
CA VAL A 216 -14.33 -14.16 3.95
C VAL A 216 -14.68 -12.71 3.63
N GLY A 217 -14.25 -11.77 4.46
CA GLY A 217 -14.62 -10.36 4.38
C GLY A 217 -14.14 -9.67 3.11
N TYR A 218 -12.99 -10.08 2.55
CA TYR A 218 -12.46 -9.53 1.31
C TYR A 218 -13.51 -9.47 0.19
N TYR A 219 -14.29 -10.52 0.03
CA TYR A 219 -15.28 -10.61 -1.06
C TYR A 219 -16.53 -9.75 -0.81
N PHE A 220 -16.85 -9.43 0.44
CA PHE A 220 -18.04 -8.67 0.81
C PHE A 220 -17.77 -7.18 1.00
N PHE A 221 -16.56 -6.80 1.41
CA PHE A 221 -16.25 -5.43 1.80
C PHE A 221 -15.44 -4.64 0.77
N VAL A 222 -14.93 -5.30 -0.29
CA VAL A 222 -14.19 -4.61 -1.36
C VAL A 222 -15.17 -3.86 -2.26
N ASN A 223 -15.31 -2.56 -2.05
CA ASN A 223 -16.04 -1.70 -2.96
C ASN A 223 -15.12 -1.28 -4.12
N ARG A 224 -15.45 -1.69 -5.35
CA ARG A 224 -14.69 -1.38 -6.58
C ARG A 224 -15.29 -0.23 -7.39
N LYS A 225 -16.37 0.38 -6.92
CA LYS A 225 -16.99 1.53 -7.59
C LYS A 225 -16.37 2.82 -7.05
N LYS A 226 -16.00 3.73 -7.97
CA LYS A 226 -15.54 5.08 -7.60
C LYS A 226 -16.68 5.82 -6.89
N SER A 227 -16.38 6.40 -5.75
CA SER A 227 -17.28 7.26 -4.95
C SER A 227 -16.45 8.28 -4.18
N GLU A 228 -17.12 9.23 -3.52
CA GLU A 228 -16.45 10.16 -2.61
C GLU A 228 -15.79 9.48 -1.41
N TYR A 229 -16.22 8.24 -1.07
CA TYR A 229 -15.67 7.43 0.02
C TYR A 229 -14.57 6.48 -0.44
N THR A 230 -14.19 6.49 -1.73
CA THR A 230 -13.14 5.60 -2.24
C THR A 230 -11.84 5.82 -1.47
N ASN A 231 -11.29 4.71 -0.94
CA ASN A 231 -10.06 4.75 -0.16
C ASN A 231 -8.82 4.80 -1.04
N ARG A 232 -8.79 4.03 -2.14
CA ARG A 232 -7.56 3.75 -2.88
C ARG A 232 -7.81 3.61 -4.38
N PHE A 233 -6.81 4.01 -5.17
CA PHE A 233 -6.76 3.72 -6.60
C PHE A 233 -5.61 2.77 -6.94
N TYR A 234 -5.73 2.14 -8.12
CA TYR A 234 -4.71 1.33 -8.77
C TYR A 234 -4.62 1.77 -10.21
N LEU A 235 -3.52 2.42 -10.55
CA LEU A 235 -3.23 2.84 -11.92
C LEU A 235 -2.34 1.77 -12.57
N VAL A 236 -2.79 1.26 -13.70
CA VAL A 236 -2.09 0.27 -14.52
C VAL A 236 -1.74 0.90 -15.86
N ILE A 237 -0.46 1.04 -16.11
CA ILE A 237 0.09 1.54 -17.37
C ILE A 237 0.70 0.34 -18.09
N GLY A 238 0.05 -0.11 -19.18
CA GLY A 238 0.60 -1.12 -20.08
C GLY A 238 1.46 -0.44 -21.13
N LYS A 239 2.62 -1.02 -21.41
CA LYS A 239 3.35 -0.66 -22.64
C LYS A 239 2.76 -1.56 -23.72
N GLY A 240 2.14 -0.95 -24.73
CA GLY A 240 1.54 -1.66 -25.86
C GLY A 240 2.58 -2.61 -26.50
N ASP A 241 2.06 -3.71 -26.98
CA ASP A 241 2.80 -4.63 -27.87
C ASP A 241 3.23 -3.91 -29.13
#